data_5d91bcec56e1b28e3349c7615d253be1
#
_entry.id   5d91bcec56e1b28e3349c7615d253be1
#
_cell.length_a   1.000
_cell.length_b   1.000
_cell.length_c   1.000
_cell.angle_alpha   90.00
_cell.angle_beta   90.00
_cell.angle_gamma   90.00
#
_symmetry.space_group_name_H-M   'P 1'
#
loop_
_entity.id
_entity.type
_entity.pdbx_description
1 polymer ?
#
loop_
_entity_poly.entity_id
_entity_poly.type
_entity_poly.pdbx_seq_one_letter_code
_entity_poly.pdbx_strand_id
1 'polypeptide(L)'
;MKKVISSAVMAASLMAPVAASADDTVDKVVITLTSAEQQTRGMAMVLGNAMQAKGAQVSVLLCDSAGDMALKGQKSAPLKPKNVTPEQLMQKLISGGAKVDVCALYLPNKGVGIDALIEGVGAANPAEMADALMNEEARVFNF
;
A
#
# COMPACT_ATOMS: atom_id res chain seq x y z
N MET A 1 -35.13 -46.39 -58.94
CA MET A 1 -34.51 -46.60 -57.65
C MET A 1 -33.30 -45.69 -57.59
N LYS A 2 -33.41 -44.50 -57.02
CA LYS A 2 -32.30 -43.54 -56.81
C LYS A 2 -32.07 -43.37 -55.33
N LYS A 3 -30.92 -43.82 -54.84
CA LYS A 3 -30.46 -43.65 -53.46
C LYS A 3 -29.90 -42.24 -53.29
N VAL A 4 -30.47 -41.45 -52.42
CA VAL A 4 -29.94 -40.14 -52.00
C VAL A 4 -29.10 -40.40 -50.77
N ILE A 5 -27.78 -40.13 -50.90
CA ILE A 5 -26.85 -40.20 -49.78
C ILE A 5 -26.77 -38.79 -49.20
N SER A 6 -27.28 -38.62 -47.97
CA SER A 6 -27.24 -37.37 -47.23
C SER A 6 -25.92 -37.31 -46.45
N SER A 7 -25.00 -36.42 -46.84
CA SER A 7 -23.73 -36.17 -46.14
C SER A 7 -24.02 -35.16 -45.01
N ALA A 8 -23.91 -35.60 -43.79
CA ALA A 8 -23.92 -34.72 -42.60
C ALA A 8 -22.53 -34.11 -42.43
N VAL A 9 -22.43 -32.78 -42.59
CA VAL A 9 -21.24 -32.02 -42.27
C VAL A 9 -21.26 -31.69 -40.80
N MET A 10 -20.38 -32.29 -40.04
CA MET A 10 -20.20 -32.05 -38.60
C MET A 10 -19.22 -30.86 -38.44
N ALA A 11 -19.75 -29.67 -38.12
CA ALA A 11 -18.92 -28.51 -37.82
C ALA A 11 -18.38 -28.65 -36.41
N ALA A 12 -17.07 -28.92 -36.30
CA ALA A 12 -16.34 -28.88 -35.01
C ALA A 12 -16.03 -27.45 -34.66
N SER A 13 -16.76 -26.90 -33.68
CA SER A 13 -16.44 -25.59 -33.08
C SER A 13 -15.18 -25.70 -32.19
N LEU A 14 -14.06 -25.20 -32.66
CA LEU A 14 -12.87 -25.00 -31.81
C LEU A 14 -13.14 -23.85 -30.85
N MET A 15 -13.49 -24.15 -29.60
CA MET A 15 -13.40 -23.21 -28.51
C MET A 15 -11.92 -23.03 -28.15
N ALA A 16 -11.32 -21.91 -28.55
CA ALA A 16 -10.02 -21.49 -28.05
C ALA A 16 -10.17 -21.12 -26.56
N PRO A 17 -9.30 -21.61 -25.66
CA PRO A 17 -9.31 -21.14 -24.30
C PRO A 17 -8.88 -19.68 -24.28
N VAL A 18 -9.73 -18.78 -23.77
CA VAL A 18 -9.35 -17.42 -23.42
C VAL A 18 -8.36 -17.55 -22.27
N ALA A 19 -7.08 -17.34 -22.54
CA ALA A 19 -6.08 -17.18 -21.49
C ALA A 19 -6.48 -15.95 -20.67
N ALA A 20 -6.98 -16.17 -19.48
CA ALA A 20 -7.11 -15.09 -18.50
C ALA A 20 -5.71 -14.57 -18.23
N SER A 21 -5.45 -13.33 -18.66
CA SER A 21 -4.24 -12.61 -18.27
C SER A 21 -4.28 -12.53 -16.74
N ALA A 22 -3.34 -13.18 -16.06
CA ALA A 22 -3.10 -12.95 -14.66
C ALA A 22 -2.83 -11.44 -14.52
N ASP A 23 -3.69 -10.76 -13.80
CA ASP A 23 -3.51 -9.35 -13.47
C ASP A 23 -2.27 -9.33 -12.56
N ASP A 24 -1.15 -8.81 -13.08
CA ASP A 24 0.16 -8.76 -12.42
C ASP A 24 0.16 -7.66 -11.36
N THR A 25 -0.95 -7.54 -10.60
CA THR A 25 -1.09 -6.60 -9.51
C THR A 25 -0.27 -7.08 -8.32
N VAL A 26 0.58 -6.19 -7.82
CA VAL A 26 1.37 -6.43 -6.62
C VAL A 26 0.45 -6.43 -5.41
N ASP A 27 0.34 -7.57 -4.74
CA ASP A 27 -0.57 -7.73 -3.61
C ASP A 27 -0.07 -7.06 -2.33
N LYS A 28 1.25 -6.90 -2.17
CA LYS A 28 1.88 -6.34 -0.98
C LYS A 28 2.77 -5.14 -1.32
N VAL A 29 2.60 -4.07 -0.59
CA VAL A 29 3.39 -2.84 -0.73
C VAL A 29 3.93 -2.43 0.62
N VAL A 30 5.24 -2.18 0.68
CA VAL A 30 5.90 -1.58 1.84
C VAL A 30 6.40 -0.19 1.45
N ILE A 31 5.98 0.83 2.18
CA ILE A 31 6.44 2.20 2.04
C ILE A 31 7.34 2.52 3.23
N THR A 32 8.60 2.83 3.00
CA THR A 32 9.47 3.41 4.01
C THR A 32 9.56 4.92 3.78
N LEU A 33 9.25 5.69 4.80
CA LEU A 33 9.22 7.15 4.74
C LEU A 33 10.10 7.74 5.83
N THR A 34 11.11 8.52 5.42
CA THR A 34 12.08 9.15 6.31
C THR A 34 12.10 10.66 6.18
N SER A 35 11.55 11.19 5.09
CA SER A 35 11.67 12.58 4.69
C SER A 35 11.02 13.55 5.69
N ALA A 36 11.70 14.67 5.95
CA ALA A 36 11.13 15.84 6.62
C ALA A 36 10.23 16.67 5.69
N GLU A 37 10.40 16.52 4.36
CA GLU A 37 9.75 17.35 3.36
C GLU A 37 8.27 17.03 3.24
N GLN A 38 7.43 18.04 3.44
CA GLN A 38 5.98 17.90 3.48
C GLN A 38 5.39 17.35 2.17
N GLN A 39 5.92 17.79 1.02
CA GLN A 39 5.44 17.29 -0.28
C GLN A 39 5.79 15.82 -0.48
N THR A 40 6.97 15.40 -0.05
CA THR A 40 7.39 13.98 -0.10
C THR A 40 6.51 13.12 0.79
N ARG A 41 6.25 13.55 2.03
CA ARG A 41 5.31 12.89 2.95
C ARG A 41 3.91 12.77 2.32
N GLY A 42 3.42 13.87 1.76
CA GLY A 42 2.13 13.90 1.07
C GLY A 42 2.07 12.94 -0.11
N MET A 43 3.12 12.91 -0.96
CA MET A 43 3.16 12.02 -2.12
C MET A 43 3.22 10.56 -1.72
N ALA A 44 4.01 10.20 -0.72
CA ALA A 44 4.04 8.82 -0.18
C ALA A 44 2.64 8.36 0.25
N MET A 45 1.89 9.21 0.96
CA MET A 45 0.53 8.89 1.40
C MET A 45 -0.48 8.87 0.25
N VAL A 46 -0.35 9.74 -0.75
CA VAL A 46 -1.19 9.74 -1.96
C VAL A 46 -1.01 8.42 -2.73
N LEU A 47 0.24 8.01 -2.95
CA LEU A 47 0.54 6.75 -3.65
C LEU A 47 0.10 5.54 -2.84
N GLY A 48 0.31 5.53 -1.52
CA GLY A 48 -0.19 4.47 -0.65
C GLY A 48 -1.70 4.29 -0.77
N ASN A 49 -2.47 5.39 -0.65
CA ASN A 49 -3.93 5.35 -0.84
C ASN A 49 -4.35 4.88 -2.23
N ALA A 50 -3.61 5.28 -3.28
CA ALA A 50 -3.91 4.86 -4.65
C ALA A 50 -3.63 3.36 -4.85
N MET A 51 -2.54 2.84 -4.30
CA MET A 51 -2.21 1.40 -4.35
C MET A 51 -3.22 0.57 -3.54
N GLN A 52 -3.60 1.03 -2.35
CA GLN A 52 -4.64 0.37 -1.54
C GLN A 52 -5.99 0.35 -2.26
N ALA A 53 -6.37 1.42 -2.96
CA ALA A 53 -7.60 1.46 -3.76
C ALA A 53 -7.58 0.49 -4.95
N LYS A 54 -6.40 0.03 -5.36
CA LYS A 54 -6.22 -1.02 -6.37
C LYS A 54 -6.16 -2.43 -5.78
N GLY A 55 -6.36 -2.57 -4.47
CA GLY A 55 -6.41 -3.86 -3.77
C GLY A 55 -5.10 -4.27 -3.09
N ALA A 56 -4.03 -3.47 -3.18
CA ALA A 56 -2.77 -3.80 -2.52
C ALA A 56 -2.88 -3.69 -1.00
N GLN A 57 -2.28 -4.63 -0.30
CA GLN A 57 -2.05 -4.56 1.15
C GLN A 57 -0.87 -3.61 1.40
N VAL A 58 -1.14 -2.45 1.98
CA VAL A 58 -0.13 -1.41 2.20
C VAL A 58 0.35 -1.44 3.64
N SER A 59 1.66 -1.48 3.82
CA SER A 59 2.35 -1.26 5.10
C SER A 59 3.24 -0.02 4.99
N VAL A 60 3.24 0.82 6.01
CA VAL A 60 4.07 2.03 6.06
C VAL A 60 4.96 1.99 7.29
N LEU A 61 6.27 2.20 7.08
CA LEU A 61 7.24 2.40 8.13
C LEU A 61 7.68 3.86 8.13
N LEU A 62 7.37 4.57 9.21
CA LEU A 62 7.75 5.96 9.43
C LEU A 62 9.02 6.00 10.28
N CYS A 63 10.09 6.55 9.74
CA CYS A 63 11.37 6.70 10.45
C CYS A 63 11.82 8.14 10.48
N ASP A 64 12.73 8.45 11.39
CA ASP A 64 13.30 9.78 11.52
C ASP A 64 12.20 10.87 11.58
N SER A 65 12.40 11.99 10.90
CA SER A 65 11.45 13.12 10.88
C SER A 65 10.04 12.75 10.41
N ALA A 66 9.90 11.73 9.57
CA ALA A 66 8.57 11.28 9.13
C ALA A 66 7.75 10.68 10.27
N GLY A 67 8.39 10.14 11.32
CA GLY A 67 7.71 9.65 12.51
C GLY A 67 6.87 10.71 13.21
N ASP A 68 7.22 11.99 13.06
CA ASP A 68 6.47 13.10 13.65
C ASP A 68 5.02 13.15 13.16
N MET A 69 4.73 12.67 11.94
CA MET A 69 3.36 12.58 11.40
C MET A 69 2.44 11.72 12.27
N ALA A 70 3.01 10.77 13.01
CA ALA A 70 2.28 9.84 13.85
C ALA A 70 2.00 10.38 15.28
N LEU A 71 2.57 11.51 15.64
CA LEU A 71 2.38 12.07 16.98
C LEU A 71 1.04 12.79 17.12
N LYS A 72 0.38 12.61 18.26
CA LYS A 72 -0.82 13.37 18.64
C LYS A 72 -0.52 14.87 18.62
N GLY A 73 -1.44 15.63 18.06
CA GLY A 73 -1.32 17.11 18.02
C GLY A 73 -0.45 17.65 16.90
N GLN A 74 0.26 16.79 16.17
CA GLN A 74 1.04 17.22 15.00
C GLN A 74 0.13 17.70 13.88
N LYS A 75 0.50 18.85 13.28
CA LYS A 75 -0.28 19.47 12.20
C LYS A 75 0.68 20.02 11.15
N SER A 76 0.52 19.58 9.92
CA SER A 76 1.19 20.13 8.76
C SER A 76 0.30 21.12 8.01
N ALA A 77 0.90 22.00 7.20
CA ALA A 77 0.12 22.84 6.31
C ALA A 77 -0.58 21.98 5.22
N PRO A 78 -1.78 22.38 4.77
CA PRO A 78 -2.47 21.64 3.72
C PRO A 78 -1.75 21.72 2.37
N LEU A 79 -1.73 20.59 1.66
CA LEU A 79 -1.15 20.47 0.33
C LEU A 79 -2.17 20.76 -0.76
N LYS A 80 -1.78 21.53 -1.77
CA LYS A 80 -2.56 21.76 -2.98
C LYS A 80 -2.56 20.51 -3.89
N PRO A 81 -3.57 20.32 -4.75
CA PRO A 81 -4.77 21.18 -4.95
C PRO A 81 -5.92 20.89 -3.99
N LYS A 82 -5.89 19.74 -3.27
CA LYS A 82 -7.04 19.26 -2.47
C LYS A 82 -7.11 19.83 -1.05
N ASN A 83 -6.15 20.64 -0.65
CA ASN A 83 -6.05 21.20 0.70
C ASN A 83 -6.10 20.12 1.82
N VAL A 84 -5.37 19.03 1.64
CA VAL A 84 -5.25 17.94 2.62
C VAL A 84 -3.84 17.89 3.18
N THR A 85 -3.70 17.48 4.44
CA THR A 85 -2.38 17.30 5.06
C THR A 85 -1.88 15.87 4.89
N PRO A 86 -0.55 15.63 4.99
CA PRO A 86 -0.01 14.28 4.98
C PRO A 86 -0.62 13.38 6.07
N GLU A 87 -0.88 13.93 7.26
CA GLU A 87 -1.48 13.21 8.39
C GLU A 87 -2.93 12.79 8.07
N GLN A 88 -3.72 13.65 7.41
CA GLN A 88 -5.08 13.30 6.97
C GLN A 88 -5.06 12.17 5.93
N LEU A 89 -4.09 12.21 5.01
CA LEU A 89 -3.90 11.14 4.03
C LEU A 89 -3.46 9.83 4.68
N MET A 90 -2.61 9.90 5.70
CA MET A 90 -2.19 8.75 6.51
C MET A 90 -3.37 8.15 7.28
N GLN A 91 -4.20 8.96 7.91
CA GLN A 91 -5.40 8.49 8.61
C GLN A 91 -6.40 7.80 7.66
N LYS A 92 -6.56 8.33 6.44
CA LYS A 92 -7.37 7.68 5.41
C LYS A 92 -6.80 6.31 5.05
N LEU A 93 -5.48 6.19 4.91
CA LEU A 93 -4.79 4.94 4.61
C LEU A 93 -5.00 3.91 5.73
N ILE A 94 -4.85 4.33 7.00
CA ILE A 94 -5.13 3.50 8.18
C ILE A 94 -6.59 3.02 8.20
N SER A 95 -7.53 3.94 7.96
CA SER A 95 -8.97 3.61 7.90
C SER A 95 -9.31 2.62 6.79
N GLY A 96 -8.51 2.57 5.74
CA GLY A 96 -8.61 1.59 4.66
C GLY A 96 -7.95 0.24 4.97
N GLY A 97 -7.38 0.06 6.16
CA GLY A 97 -6.79 -1.19 6.64
C GLY A 97 -5.28 -1.31 6.46
N ALA A 98 -4.57 -0.23 6.08
CA ALA A 98 -3.13 -0.25 6.02
C ALA A 98 -2.50 -0.35 7.43
N LYS A 99 -1.41 -1.10 7.54
CA LYS A 99 -0.56 -1.14 8.73
C LYS A 99 0.39 0.06 8.69
N VAL A 100 0.38 0.90 9.71
CA VAL A 100 1.31 2.03 9.83
C VAL A 100 2.03 1.94 11.16
N ASP A 101 3.36 1.89 11.11
CA ASP A 101 4.20 1.81 12.28
C ASP A 101 5.30 2.87 12.24
N VAL A 102 5.70 3.37 13.40
CA VAL A 102 6.98 4.09 13.54
C VAL A 102 8.11 3.09 13.73
N CYS A 103 9.31 3.39 13.24
CA CYS A 103 10.46 2.49 13.40
C CYS A 103 10.83 2.35 14.89
N ALA A 104 11.40 1.19 15.26
CA ALA A 104 11.71 0.84 16.64
C ALA A 104 12.60 1.87 17.35
N LEU A 105 13.43 2.60 16.62
CA LEU A 105 14.33 3.61 17.17
C LEU A 105 13.64 4.96 17.37
N TYR A 106 12.48 5.20 16.75
CA TYR A 106 11.87 6.52 16.76
C TYR A 106 11.44 6.97 18.15
N LEU A 107 10.59 6.18 18.84
CA LEU A 107 10.06 6.55 20.15
C LEU A 107 11.14 6.79 21.21
N PRO A 108 12.14 5.87 21.40
CA PRO A 108 13.18 6.09 22.39
C PRO A 108 14.06 7.32 22.06
N ASN A 109 14.38 7.55 20.79
CA ASN A 109 15.18 8.73 20.41
C ASN A 109 14.39 10.05 20.46
N LYS A 110 13.07 9.99 20.28
CA LYS A 110 12.17 11.13 20.46
C LYS A 110 11.88 11.41 21.94
N GLY A 111 12.13 10.45 22.83
CA GLY A 111 11.89 10.58 24.27
C GLY A 111 10.39 10.52 24.63
N VAL A 112 9.57 9.79 23.84
CA VAL A 112 8.14 9.65 24.05
C VAL A 112 7.72 8.18 24.09
N GLY A 113 6.59 7.88 24.74
CA GLY A 113 6.00 6.55 24.76
C GLY A 113 5.06 6.29 23.58
N ILE A 114 4.60 5.05 23.48
CA ILE A 114 3.62 4.62 22.47
C ILE A 114 2.28 5.35 22.58
N ASP A 115 1.93 5.79 23.78
CA ASP A 115 0.74 6.59 24.07
C ASP A 115 0.75 7.98 23.42
N ALA A 116 1.92 8.46 22.94
CA ALA A 116 2.05 9.68 22.17
C ALA A 116 1.58 9.52 20.71
N LEU A 117 1.46 8.28 20.21
CA LEU A 117 1.03 8.01 18.85
C LEU A 117 -0.49 8.19 18.69
N ILE A 118 -0.88 8.59 17.48
CA ILE A 118 -2.31 8.60 17.09
C ILE A 118 -2.85 7.19 17.00
N GLU A 119 -4.17 7.04 17.11
CA GLU A 119 -4.85 5.76 16.98
C GLU A 119 -4.55 5.08 15.63
N GLY A 120 -4.33 3.78 15.65
CA GLY A 120 -4.03 2.96 14.46
C GLY A 120 -2.56 2.97 14.03
N VAL A 121 -1.68 3.67 14.75
CA VAL A 121 -0.24 3.61 14.53
C VAL A 121 0.44 2.83 15.64
N GLY A 122 1.30 1.88 15.27
CA GLY A 122 2.09 1.07 16.18
C GLY A 122 3.59 1.42 16.17
N ALA A 123 4.36 0.63 16.90
CA ALA A 123 5.82 0.60 16.82
C ALA A 123 6.27 -0.67 16.12
N ALA A 124 7.09 -0.54 15.09
CA ALA A 124 7.54 -1.67 14.30
C ALA A 124 8.40 -2.65 15.13
N ASN A 125 8.14 -3.93 14.96
CA ASN A 125 9.06 -4.97 15.37
C ASN A 125 10.13 -5.12 14.26
N PRO A 126 11.44 -4.99 14.58
CA PRO A 126 12.49 -5.07 13.56
C PRO A 126 12.51 -6.40 12.79
N ALA A 127 12.23 -7.53 13.45
CA ALA A 127 12.21 -8.84 12.79
C ALA A 127 11.04 -8.93 11.80
N GLU A 128 9.82 -8.55 12.22
CA GLU A 128 8.65 -8.55 11.35
C GLU A 128 8.83 -7.59 10.15
N MET A 129 9.48 -6.45 10.37
CA MET A 129 9.75 -5.50 9.29
C MET A 129 10.79 -6.05 8.32
N ALA A 130 11.83 -6.73 8.81
CA ALA A 130 12.79 -7.41 7.95
C ALA A 130 12.10 -8.46 7.06
N ASP A 131 11.22 -9.28 7.63
CA ASP A 131 10.42 -10.25 6.88
C ASP A 131 9.55 -9.59 5.81
N ALA A 132 8.93 -8.46 6.15
CA ALA A 132 8.11 -7.71 5.19
C ALA A 132 8.93 -7.13 4.03
N LEU A 133 10.14 -6.60 4.34
CA LEU A 133 11.04 -6.03 3.33
C LEU A 133 11.72 -7.08 2.44
N MET A 134 11.89 -8.29 2.94
CA MET A 134 12.49 -9.44 2.22
C MET A 134 11.45 -10.28 1.49
N ASN A 135 10.17 -9.98 1.62
CA ASN A 135 9.11 -10.74 0.98
C ASN A 135 9.16 -10.53 -0.55
N GLU A 136 9.34 -11.60 -1.31
CA GLU A 136 9.46 -11.56 -2.78
C GLU A 136 8.19 -11.07 -3.47
N GLU A 137 7.02 -11.21 -2.83
CA GLU A 137 5.74 -10.71 -3.32
C GLU A 137 5.49 -9.23 -3.00
N ALA A 138 6.38 -8.60 -2.22
CA ALA A 138 6.22 -7.22 -1.83
C ALA A 138 7.02 -6.27 -2.73
N ARG A 139 6.40 -5.14 -3.07
CA ARG A 139 7.11 -3.98 -3.64
C ARG A 139 7.45 -2.99 -2.56
N VAL A 140 8.72 -2.58 -2.50
CA VAL A 140 9.21 -1.61 -1.52
C VAL A 140 9.43 -0.26 -2.19
N PHE A 141 8.86 0.78 -1.62
CA PHE A 141 9.03 2.17 -2.04
C PHE A 141 9.64 2.99 -0.90
N ASN A 142 10.68 3.74 -1.22
CA ASN A 142 11.40 4.58 -0.25
C ASN A 142 11.17 6.07 -0.58
N PHE A 143 10.84 6.88 0.45
CA PHE A 143 10.61 8.32 0.36
C PHE A 143 11.37 9.13 1.41
#